data_6b8f34cdd2e660cda65866d63e9bf154
#
_entry.id   6b8f34cdd2e660cda65866d63e9bf154
#
_cell.length_a   1.000
_cell.length_b   1.000
_cell.length_c   1.000
_cell.angle_alpha   90.00
_cell.angle_beta   90.00
_cell.angle_gamma   90.00
#
_symmetry.space_group_name_H-M   'P 1'
#
loop_
_entity.id
_entity.type
_entity.pdbx_description
1 polymer ?
#
loop_
_entity_poly.entity_id
_entity_poly.type
_entity_poly.pdbx_seq_one_letter_code
_entity_poly.pdbx_strand_id
1 'polypeptide(L)'
;NNILHGDPASETFLSEIIGAKAYEARHMSMESMYEYGSRAGFWRLHRLFQRYRLPVTVYGIAMAMERNPNVVNAMLEADWEIASHGYRWIDYQFVPEQTEREHMAKAIEIHERLTGSKPLGWYTGRDSPNTRNLVLEHEHFLYDSDSYADDLPYWHQHSGGHHLVIPYTLDNNDMRFAAAQGFNSGKQFYTYLKDSFDTLYEEGGRMMNVGLHCRIVGKPGRAASLARFLEYVSTKPDIWVARRSDIANHWHLHHQRE
;
A
#
# COMPACT_ATOMS: atom_id res chain seq x y z
N ASN A 1 -10.85 -8.27 1.87
CA ASN A 1 -10.22 -9.57 1.71
C ASN A 1 -10.37 -10.07 0.26
N ASN A 2 -9.27 -10.27 -0.45
CA ASN A 2 -9.21 -10.74 -1.85
C ASN A 2 -8.93 -12.25 -1.96
N ILE A 3 -8.93 -13.00 -0.86
CA ILE A 3 -8.66 -14.45 -0.88
C ILE A 3 -9.88 -15.18 -1.44
N LEU A 4 -9.62 -16.05 -2.39
CA LEU A 4 -10.56 -17.08 -2.85
C LEU A 4 -10.29 -18.39 -2.08
N HIS A 5 -11.34 -19.11 -1.71
CA HIS A 5 -11.18 -20.40 -1.06
C HIS A 5 -10.43 -21.38 -1.98
N GLY A 6 -9.40 -22.03 -1.43
CA GLY A 6 -8.53 -22.91 -2.20
C GLY A 6 -7.51 -22.20 -3.10
N ASP A 7 -7.29 -20.91 -2.90
CA ASP A 7 -6.34 -20.14 -3.68
C ASP A 7 -4.90 -20.36 -3.19
N PRO A 8 -3.99 -20.92 -3.99
CA PRO A 8 -2.60 -21.14 -3.61
C PRO A 8 -1.81 -19.83 -3.43
N ALA A 9 -2.34 -18.70 -3.90
CA ALA A 9 -1.73 -17.38 -3.73
C ALA A 9 -1.90 -16.81 -2.30
N SER A 10 -2.65 -17.47 -1.41
CA SER A 10 -2.77 -17.02 -0.02
C SER A 10 -1.45 -17.14 0.73
N GLU A 11 -1.15 -16.12 1.55
CA GLU A 11 0.11 -16.01 2.31
C GLU A 11 0.10 -16.99 3.50
N THR A 12 0.74 -18.14 3.37
CA THR A 12 0.77 -19.16 4.41
C THR A 12 1.70 -18.83 5.59
N PHE A 13 2.68 -17.96 5.39
CA PHE A 13 3.69 -17.61 6.41
C PHE A 13 3.15 -16.81 7.62
N LEU A 14 1.94 -16.27 7.53
CA LEU A 14 1.26 -15.62 8.65
C LEU A 14 0.42 -16.57 9.49
N SER A 15 0.36 -17.84 9.14
CA SER A 15 -0.37 -18.88 9.87
C SER A 15 0.41 -19.41 11.07
N GLU A 16 -0.24 -20.24 11.89
CA GLU A 16 0.40 -20.92 13.02
C GLU A 16 1.51 -21.87 12.57
N ILE A 17 1.37 -22.47 11.38
CA ILE A 17 2.41 -23.33 10.81
C ILE A 17 3.38 -22.45 10.01
N ILE A 18 4.44 -22.00 10.65
CA ILE A 18 5.49 -21.19 10.04
C ILE A 18 6.18 -21.99 8.93
N GLY A 19 6.24 -21.41 7.72
CA GLY A 19 6.85 -22.05 6.56
C GLY A 19 5.95 -23.07 5.84
N ALA A 20 4.67 -23.13 6.16
CA ALA A 20 3.71 -23.94 5.39
C ALA A 20 3.74 -23.54 3.92
N LYS A 21 3.75 -24.52 3.02
CA LYS A 21 3.61 -24.28 1.58
C LYS A 21 2.16 -23.92 1.25
N ALA A 22 1.96 -23.09 0.21
CA ALA A 22 0.65 -22.85 -0.34
C ALA A 22 0.05 -24.19 -0.86
N TYR A 23 -1.25 -24.37 -0.71
CA TYR A 23 -1.98 -25.55 -1.17
C TYR A 23 -3.35 -25.15 -1.73
N GLU A 24 -3.85 -25.93 -2.66
CA GLU A 24 -5.15 -25.68 -3.33
C GLU A 24 -6.32 -26.14 -2.43
N ALA A 25 -6.45 -25.53 -1.25
CA ALA A 25 -7.53 -25.79 -0.32
C ALA A 25 -7.75 -24.57 0.58
N ARG A 26 -8.89 -24.53 1.28
CA ARG A 26 -9.13 -23.48 2.28
C ARG A 26 -8.06 -23.51 3.38
N HIS A 27 -7.53 -22.34 3.69
CA HIS A 27 -6.59 -22.14 4.78
C HIS A 27 -7.22 -21.31 5.90
N MET A 28 -7.92 -21.96 6.83
CA MET A 28 -8.74 -21.31 7.84
C MET A 28 -7.97 -20.30 8.70
N SER A 29 -6.73 -20.62 9.06
CA SER A 29 -5.86 -19.73 9.84
C SER A 29 -5.57 -18.44 9.06
N MET A 30 -5.23 -18.54 7.77
CA MET A 30 -4.99 -17.37 6.92
C MET A 30 -6.27 -16.57 6.68
N GLU A 31 -7.39 -17.23 6.39
CA GLU A 31 -8.67 -16.54 6.22
C GLU A 31 -9.01 -15.70 7.47
N SER A 32 -8.81 -16.26 8.67
CA SER A 32 -9.04 -15.56 9.93
C SER A 32 -8.10 -14.37 10.16
N MET A 33 -6.86 -14.45 9.69
CA MET A 33 -5.90 -13.33 9.74
C MET A 33 -6.35 -12.16 8.85
N TYR A 34 -6.84 -12.46 7.66
CA TYR A 34 -7.40 -11.43 6.77
C TYR A 34 -8.70 -10.83 7.34
N GLU A 35 -9.57 -11.67 7.93
CA GLU A 35 -10.76 -11.19 8.64
C GLU A 35 -10.40 -10.26 9.79
N TYR A 36 -9.36 -10.58 10.57
CA TYR A 36 -8.89 -9.69 11.62
C TYR A 36 -8.54 -8.30 11.05
N GLY A 37 -7.85 -8.25 9.90
CA GLY A 37 -7.55 -7.00 9.21
C GLY A 37 -8.80 -6.17 8.94
N SER A 38 -9.86 -6.77 8.43
CA SER A 38 -11.12 -6.10 8.10
C SER A 38 -11.96 -5.76 9.34
N ARG A 39 -12.02 -6.65 10.33
CA ARG A 39 -12.94 -6.54 11.49
C ARG A 39 -12.37 -5.69 12.63
N ALA A 40 -11.06 -5.70 12.84
CA ALA A 40 -10.42 -5.03 13.97
C ALA A 40 -9.25 -4.13 13.56
N GLY A 41 -8.36 -4.61 12.70
CA GLY A 41 -7.11 -3.93 12.34
C GLY A 41 -7.35 -2.61 11.65
N PHE A 42 -8.17 -2.59 10.60
CA PHE A 42 -8.53 -1.37 9.88
C PHE A 42 -9.11 -0.30 10.84
N TRP A 43 -10.10 -0.65 11.65
CA TRP A 43 -10.76 0.30 12.53
C TRP A 43 -9.84 0.85 13.62
N ARG A 44 -8.84 0.07 14.05
CA ARG A 44 -7.81 0.56 14.98
C ARG A 44 -6.90 1.59 14.31
N LEU A 45 -6.45 1.32 13.09
CA LEU A 45 -5.63 2.26 12.31
C LEU A 45 -6.43 3.50 11.92
N HIS A 46 -7.68 3.34 11.49
CA HIS A 46 -8.56 4.44 11.15
C HIS A 46 -8.66 5.43 12.33
N ARG A 47 -9.00 4.92 13.54
CA ARG A 47 -9.07 5.79 14.74
C ARG A 47 -7.72 6.43 15.08
N LEU A 48 -6.63 5.72 14.87
CA LEU A 48 -5.30 6.24 15.11
C LEU A 48 -4.97 7.41 14.17
N PHE A 49 -5.19 7.23 12.88
CA PHE A 49 -4.93 8.26 11.86
C PHE A 49 -5.84 9.46 12.01
N GLN A 50 -7.12 9.24 12.33
CA GLN A 50 -8.04 10.34 12.64
C GLN A 50 -7.59 11.15 13.86
N ARG A 51 -7.05 10.52 14.90
CA ARG A 51 -6.50 11.21 16.08
C ARG A 51 -5.40 12.21 15.70
N TYR A 52 -4.53 11.83 14.77
CA TYR A 52 -3.44 12.68 14.28
C TYR A 52 -3.83 13.51 13.05
N ARG A 53 -5.07 13.42 12.56
CA ARG A 53 -5.57 14.10 11.35
C ARG A 53 -4.67 13.89 10.15
N LEU A 54 -4.20 12.66 9.95
CA LEU A 54 -3.27 12.33 8.88
C LEU A 54 -4.00 12.18 7.55
N PRO A 55 -3.51 12.82 6.48
CA PRO A 55 -3.84 12.41 5.13
C PRO A 55 -3.20 11.03 4.87
N VAL A 56 -3.96 10.13 4.26
CA VAL A 56 -3.53 8.74 4.04
C VAL A 56 -3.81 8.35 2.60
N THR A 57 -2.90 7.62 1.98
CA THR A 57 -3.15 6.87 0.76
C THR A 57 -3.38 5.41 1.11
N VAL A 58 -4.52 4.87 0.70
CA VAL A 58 -4.83 3.44 0.83
C VAL A 58 -4.71 2.78 -0.53
N TYR A 59 -3.84 1.80 -0.65
CA TYR A 59 -3.82 0.93 -1.82
C TYR A 59 -4.95 -0.10 -1.68
N GLY A 60 -6.05 0.18 -2.37
CA GLY A 60 -7.28 -0.59 -2.30
C GLY A 60 -7.29 -1.74 -3.31
N ILE A 61 -7.34 -2.98 -2.81
CA ILE A 61 -7.58 -4.15 -3.67
C ILE A 61 -9.06 -4.18 -4.04
N ALA A 62 -9.38 -4.08 -5.31
CA ALA A 62 -10.76 -3.90 -5.77
C ALA A 62 -11.73 -4.97 -5.25
N MET A 63 -11.36 -6.26 -5.30
CA MET A 63 -12.18 -7.34 -4.75
C MET A 63 -12.38 -7.21 -3.23
N ALA A 64 -11.40 -6.72 -2.49
CA ALA A 64 -11.52 -6.52 -1.05
C ALA A 64 -12.43 -5.34 -0.73
N MET A 65 -12.37 -4.27 -1.51
CA MET A 65 -13.25 -3.11 -1.40
C MET A 65 -14.71 -3.49 -1.69
N GLU A 66 -14.96 -4.22 -2.76
CA GLU A 66 -16.29 -4.70 -3.14
C GLU A 66 -16.93 -5.57 -2.04
N ARG A 67 -16.12 -6.38 -1.34
CA ARG A 67 -16.57 -7.24 -0.24
C ARG A 67 -16.75 -6.52 1.09
N ASN A 68 -16.31 -5.27 1.20
CA ASN A 68 -16.39 -4.51 2.45
C ASN A 68 -16.67 -3.02 2.22
N PRO A 69 -17.88 -2.67 1.76
CA PRO A 69 -18.24 -1.29 1.45
C PRO A 69 -18.17 -0.36 2.67
N ASN A 70 -18.36 -0.86 3.90
CA ASN A 70 -18.24 -0.03 5.09
C ASN A 70 -16.82 0.53 5.28
N VAL A 71 -15.80 -0.23 4.92
CA VAL A 71 -14.41 0.25 4.96
C VAL A 71 -14.19 1.31 3.88
N VAL A 72 -14.76 1.12 2.69
CA VAL A 72 -14.67 2.12 1.60
C VAL A 72 -15.31 3.43 2.04
N ASN A 73 -16.52 3.39 2.58
CA ASN A 73 -17.21 4.58 3.08
C ASN A 73 -16.39 5.31 4.16
N ALA A 74 -15.81 4.57 5.10
CA ALA A 74 -14.99 5.18 6.16
C ALA A 74 -13.71 5.84 5.61
N MET A 75 -13.11 5.32 4.54
CA MET A 75 -11.98 5.95 3.86
C MET A 75 -12.40 7.24 3.15
N LEU A 76 -13.54 7.23 2.45
CA LEU A 76 -14.10 8.40 1.77
C LEU A 76 -14.50 9.50 2.77
N GLU A 77 -15.18 9.15 3.86
CA GLU A 77 -15.54 10.08 4.94
C GLU A 77 -14.32 10.72 5.62
N ALA A 78 -13.20 10.00 5.63
CA ALA A 78 -11.92 10.49 6.17
C ALA A 78 -11.12 11.33 5.18
N ASP A 79 -11.62 11.57 3.98
CA ASP A 79 -10.91 12.23 2.85
C ASP A 79 -9.56 11.57 2.53
N TRP A 80 -9.51 10.24 2.61
CA TRP A 80 -8.30 9.50 2.24
C TRP A 80 -8.25 9.25 0.74
N GLU A 81 -7.06 9.29 0.17
CA GLU A 81 -6.85 8.80 -1.18
C GLU A 81 -7.02 7.28 -1.21
N ILE A 82 -7.81 6.78 -2.15
CA ILE A 82 -7.87 5.36 -2.48
C ILE A 82 -7.19 5.17 -3.83
N ALA A 83 -5.92 4.75 -3.82
CA ALA A 83 -5.21 4.33 -5.02
C ALA A 83 -5.46 2.84 -5.29
N SER A 84 -5.28 2.41 -6.53
CA SER A 84 -5.53 1.00 -6.88
C SER A 84 -4.39 0.09 -6.43
N HIS A 85 -4.75 -1.06 -5.87
CA HIS A 85 -3.84 -2.20 -5.63
C HIS A 85 -4.24 -3.40 -6.52
N GLY A 86 -4.74 -3.11 -7.72
CA GLY A 86 -5.22 -4.09 -8.65
C GLY A 86 -6.53 -4.78 -8.23
N TYR A 87 -6.94 -5.77 -9.01
CA TYR A 87 -8.16 -6.55 -8.75
C TYR A 87 -7.99 -7.53 -7.60
N ARG A 88 -6.86 -8.27 -7.61
CA ARG A 88 -6.45 -9.23 -6.58
C ARG A 88 -4.97 -9.06 -6.29
N TRP A 89 -4.57 -9.33 -5.06
CA TRP A 89 -3.17 -9.31 -4.68
C TRP A 89 -2.54 -10.70 -4.88
N ILE A 90 -2.19 -11.00 -6.12
CA ILE A 90 -1.51 -12.22 -6.58
C ILE A 90 -0.16 -11.86 -7.20
N ASP A 91 0.69 -12.85 -7.41
CA ASP A 91 1.93 -12.69 -8.15
C ASP A 91 1.62 -12.67 -9.66
N TYR A 92 1.88 -11.52 -10.30
CA TYR A 92 1.63 -11.34 -11.73
C TYR A 92 2.82 -11.73 -12.60
N GLN A 93 3.99 -12.07 -12.03
CA GLN A 93 5.22 -12.35 -12.79
C GLN A 93 5.03 -13.30 -13.98
N PHE A 94 4.16 -14.29 -13.81
CA PHE A 94 3.89 -15.30 -14.85
C PHE A 94 2.42 -15.34 -15.30
N VAL A 95 1.64 -14.33 -14.94
CA VAL A 95 0.26 -14.21 -15.42
C VAL A 95 0.28 -13.73 -16.88
N PRO A 96 -0.52 -14.32 -17.78
CA PRO A 96 -0.63 -13.83 -19.15
C PRO A 96 -1.03 -12.37 -19.20
N GLU A 97 -0.39 -11.56 -20.04
CA GLU A 97 -0.65 -10.13 -20.20
C GLU A 97 -2.15 -9.81 -20.37
N GLN A 98 -2.85 -10.60 -21.18
CA GLN A 98 -4.29 -10.40 -21.39
C GLN A 98 -5.10 -10.55 -20.09
N THR A 99 -4.76 -11.50 -19.24
CA THR A 99 -5.40 -11.69 -17.92
C THR A 99 -5.08 -10.54 -16.98
N GLU A 100 -3.84 -10.06 -16.99
CA GLU A 100 -3.44 -8.89 -16.19
C GLU A 100 -4.19 -7.63 -16.65
N ARG A 101 -4.32 -7.41 -17.95
CA ARG A 101 -5.12 -6.34 -18.57
C ARG A 101 -6.59 -6.39 -18.14
N GLU A 102 -7.19 -7.57 -18.17
CA GLU A 102 -8.58 -7.78 -17.72
C GLU A 102 -8.75 -7.50 -16.22
N HIS A 103 -7.78 -7.92 -15.40
CA HIS A 103 -7.75 -7.62 -13.97
C HIS A 103 -7.60 -6.12 -13.72
N MET A 104 -6.77 -5.41 -14.47
CA MET A 104 -6.61 -3.95 -14.37
C MET A 104 -7.91 -3.22 -14.73
N ALA A 105 -8.52 -3.56 -15.85
CA ALA A 105 -9.79 -2.96 -16.29
C ALA A 105 -10.89 -3.18 -15.23
N LYS A 106 -11.00 -4.39 -14.71
CA LYS A 106 -11.96 -4.73 -13.67
C LYS A 106 -11.69 -3.99 -12.34
N ALA A 107 -10.42 -3.80 -11.99
CA ALA A 107 -10.07 -3.03 -10.80
C ALA A 107 -10.50 -1.58 -10.93
N ILE A 108 -10.29 -0.95 -12.08
CA ILE A 108 -10.69 0.43 -12.37
C ILE A 108 -12.22 0.57 -12.32
N GLU A 109 -12.96 -0.34 -12.97
CA GLU A 109 -14.44 -0.36 -12.96
C GLU A 109 -15.01 -0.44 -11.54
N ILE A 110 -14.51 -1.39 -10.74
CA ILE A 110 -14.96 -1.57 -9.34
C ILE A 110 -14.63 -0.33 -8.51
N HIS A 111 -13.42 0.22 -8.68
CA HIS A 111 -13.00 1.42 -7.97
C HIS A 111 -13.94 2.59 -8.29
N GLU A 112 -14.17 2.89 -9.56
CA GLU A 112 -15.04 3.97 -10.00
C GLU A 112 -16.49 3.80 -9.49
N ARG A 113 -17.01 2.58 -9.54
CA ARG A 113 -18.35 2.26 -9.01
C ARG A 113 -18.47 2.48 -7.50
N LEU A 114 -17.42 2.18 -6.73
CA LEU A 114 -17.45 2.27 -5.27
C LEU A 114 -17.09 3.67 -4.73
N THR A 115 -16.28 4.42 -5.44
CA THR A 115 -15.75 5.72 -4.98
C THR A 115 -16.29 6.91 -5.74
N GLY A 116 -16.92 6.70 -6.89
CA GLY A 116 -17.43 7.74 -7.79
C GLY A 116 -16.36 8.31 -8.74
N SER A 117 -15.11 7.83 -8.70
CA SER A 117 -14.02 8.29 -9.56
C SER A 117 -13.04 7.16 -9.88
N LYS A 118 -12.28 7.32 -10.97
CA LYS A 118 -11.16 6.40 -11.27
C LYS A 118 -10.00 6.64 -10.31
N PRO A 119 -9.19 5.61 -10.00
CA PRO A 119 -8.01 5.76 -9.14
C PRO A 119 -6.96 6.63 -9.82
N LEU A 120 -6.34 7.55 -9.09
CA LEU A 120 -5.27 8.41 -9.60
C LEU A 120 -3.89 7.76 -9.54
N GLY A 121 -3.73 6.73 -8.73
CA GLY A 121 -2.47 6.01 -8.55
C GLY A 121 -2.64 4.51 -8.66
N TRP A 122 -1.55 3.84 -9.05
CA TRP A 122 -1.47 2.39 -9.18
C TRP A 122 -0.29 1.81 -8.40
N TYR A 123 -0.50 0.66 -7.79
CA TYR A 123 0.55 -0.16 -7.18
C TYR A 123 0.14 -1.63 -7.21
N THR A 124 0.89 -2.47 -7.88
CA THR A 124 0.69 -3.92 -7.92
C THR A 124 1.42 -4.62 -6.78
N GLY A 125 2.66 -4.22 -6.51
CA GLY A 125 3.52 -4.79 -5.47
C GLY A 125 4.02 -6.20 -5.75
N ARG A 126 3.49 -6.86 -6.77
CA ARG A 126 3.90 -8.16 -7.34
C ARG A 126 3.69 -8.09 -8.84
N ASP A 127 4.31 -7.08 -9.41
CA ASP A 127 4.17 -6.69 -10.80
C ASP A 127 4.83 -7.68 -11.77
N SER A 128 4.42 -7.61 -13.02
CA SER A 128 5.02 -8.31 -14.16
C SER A 128 5.84 -7.34 -15.00
N PRO A 129 6.64 -7.83 -15.96
CA PRO A 129 7.27 -6.96 -16.96
C PRO A 129 6.28 -6.15 -17.81
N ASN A 130 5.00 -6.51 -17.81
CA ASN A 130 3.95 -5.82 -18.58
C ASN A 130 3.23 -4.74 -17.77
N THR A 131 3.21 -4.82 -16.45
CA THR A 131 2.37 -4.01 -15.55
C THR A 131 2.47 -2.52 -15.87
N ARG A 132 3.68 -1.95 -15.91
CA ARG A 132 3.84 -0.50 -16.18
C ARG A 132 3.36 -0.11 -17.57
N ASN A 133 3.58 -0.93 -18.58
CA ASN A 133 3.06 -0.65 -19.93
C ASN A 133 1.53 -0.61 -19.93
N LEU A 134 0.88 -1.52 -19.21
CA LEU A 134 -0.57 -1.53 -19.05
C LEU A 134 -1.07 -0.28 -18.30
N VAL A 135 -0.37 0.17 -17.26
CA VAL A 135 -0.69 1.41 -16.54
C VAL A 135 -0.61 2.61 -17.51
N LEU A 136 0.41 2.67 -18.35
CA LEU A 136 0.62 3.76 -19.32
C LEU A 136 -0.47 3.85 -20.41
N GLU A 137 -1.27 2.81 -20.62
CA GLU A 137 -2.42 2.87 -21.52
C GLU A 137 -3.61 3.66 -20.94
N HIS A 138 -3.54 4.04 -19.64
CA HIS A 138 -4.61 4.73 -18.93
C HIS A 138 -4.18 6.16 -18.53
N GLU A 139 -4.62 7.16 -19.27
CA GLU A 139 -4.25 8.57 -19.09
C GLU A 139 -4.64 9.17 -17.72
N HIS A 140 -5.54 8.52 -16.96
CA HIS A 140 -6.00 9.04 -15.68
C HIS A 140 -5.05 8.74 -14.52
N PHE A 141 -4.07 7.82 -14.66
CA PHE A 141 -3.08 7.59 -13.63
C PHE A 141 -2.05 8.73 -13.59
N LEU A 142 -2.00 9.44 -12.49
CA LEU A 142 -0.99 10.47 -12.25
C LEU A 142 0.38 9.87 -11.90
N TYR A 143 0.39 8.66 -11.31
CA TYR A 143 1.59 7.96 -10.89
C TYR A 143 1.38 6.45 -10.77
N ASP A 144 2.47 5.70 -10.81
CA ASP A 144 2.56 4.36 -10.25
C ASP A 144 3.58 4.30 -9.10
N SER A 145 3.54 3.22 -8.33
CA SER A 145 4.43 3.00 -7.19
C SER A 145 5.16 1.66 -7.23
N ASP A 146 5.14 0.98 -8.37
CA ASP A 146 5.85 -0.29 -8.55
C ASP A 146 7.35 -0.04 -8.80
N SER A 147 8.00 0.54 -7.78
CA SER A 147 9.45 0.78 -7.72
C SER A 147 9.91 0.94 -6.27
N TYR A 148 11.16 0.58 -6.03
CA TYR A 148 11.87 0.73 -4.75
C TYR A 148 13.24 1.39 -4.97
N ALA A 149 13.40 2.14 -6.08
CA ALA A 149 14.69 2.53 -6.59
C ALA A 149 15.20 3.88 -6.08
N ASP A 150 14.36 4.66 -5.39
CA ASP A 150 14.72 6.01 -4.96
C ASP A 150 13.95 6.44 -3.69
N ASP A 151 14.50 7.42 -2.99
CA ASP A 151 13.86 8.12 -1.86
C ASP A 151 13.05 9.36 -2.31
N LEU A 152 12.96 9.61 -3.61
CA LEU A 152 12.17 10.68 -4.22
C LEU A 152 11.37 10.16 -5.40
N PRO A 153 10.26 10.83 -5.77
CA PRO A 153 9.59 10.60 -7.05
C PRO A 153 10.54 10.91 -8.22
N TYR A 154 10.37 10.19 -9.31
CA TYR A 154 11.15 10.42 -10.53
C TYR A 154 10.33 10.17 -11.80
N TRP A 155 10.77 10.76 -12.89
CA TRP A 155 10.16 10.58 -14.19
C TRP A 155 10.69 9.33 -14.88
N HIS A 156 9.80 8.43 -15.26
CA HIS A 156 10.09 7.30 -16.13
C HIS A 156 9.80 7.71 -17.58
N GLN A 157 10.84 7.68 -18.42
CA GLN A 157 10.71 7.99 -19.84
C GLN A 157 10.21 6.78 -20.62
N HIS A 158 9.24 6.98 -21.49
CA HIS A 158 8.70 5.97 -22.40
C HIS A 158 8.35 6.59 -23.76
N SER A 159 7.95 5.75 -24.73
CA SER A 159 7.70 6.21 -26.13
C SER A 159 6.59 7.26 -26.26
N GLY A 160 5.66 7.33 -25.32
CA GLY A 160 4.54 8.31 -25.26
C GLY A 160 4.84 9.55 -24.42
N GLY A 161 6.02 9.68 -23.82
CA GLY A 161 6.38 10.81 -22.95
C GLY A 161 6.98 10.39 -21.62
N HIS A 162 6.53 10.99 -20.53
CA HIS A 162 7.03 10.73 -19.19
C HIS A 162 5.89 10.35 -18.26
N HIS A 163 6.14 9.36 -17.41
CA HIS A 163 5.22 8.93 -16.37
C HIS A 163 5.88 9.10 -15.00
N LEU A 164 5.11 9.54 -14.01
CA LEU A 164 5.63 9.74 -12.67
C LEU A 164 5.66 8.42 -11.89
N VAL A 165 6.83 8.08 -11.36
CA VAL A 165 6.99 6.99 -10.40
C VAL A 165 7.20 7.58 -9.02
N ILE A 166 6.33 7.23 -8.07
CA ILE A 166 6.50 7.54 -6.65
C ILE A 166 6.88 6.24 -5.95
N PRO A 167 8.16 6.03 -5.61
CA PRO A 167 8.61 4.75 -5.07
C PRO A 167 7.86 4.33 -3.80
N TYR A 168 7.71 3.02 -3.62
CA TYR A 168 7.19 2.41 -2.39
C TYR A 168 8.34 1.96 -1.49
N THR A 169 8.06 1.24 -0.41
CA THR A 169 9.08 0.77 0.54
C THR A 169 8.88 -0.68 0.93
N LEU A 170 9.99 -1.42 1.05
CA LEU A 170 10.03 -2.78 1.61
C LEU A 170 10.68 -2.83 3.00
N ASP A 171 11.44 -1.82 3.38
CA ASP A 171 12.17 -1.75 4.66
C ASP A 171 11.36 -1.05 5.76
N ASN A 172 10.78 0.12 5.50
CA ASN A 172 9.85 0.80 6.39
C ASN A 172 8.43 0.20 6.30
N ASN A 173 8.34 -1.12 6.32
CA ASN A 173 7.13 -1.86 6.02
C ASN A 173 6.84 -2.89 7.10
N ASP A 174 5.60 -2.91 7.59
CA ASP A 174 5.19 -3.84 8.66
C ASP A 174 5.16 -5.31 8.23
N MET A 175 5.26 -5.61 6.91
CA MET A 175 5.48 -6.97 6.41
C MET A 175 6.74 -7.60 7.01
N ARG A 176 7.71 -6.82 7.41
CA ARG A 176 8.91 -7.31 8.09
C ARG A 176 8.63 -7.98 9.43
N PHE A 177 7.46 -7.80 10.05
CA PHE A 177 7.04 -8.64 11.19
C PHE A 177 6.80 -10.10 10.81
N ALA A 178 6.59 -10.37 9.52
CA ALA A 178 6.35 -11.71 9.00
C ALA A 178 7.56 -12.29 8.26
N ALA A 179 8.59 -11.50 8.01
CA ALA A 179 9.81 -11.93 7.34
C ALA A 179 10.80 -12.54 8.35
N ALA A 180 11.53 -13.57 7.92
CA ALA A 180 12.74 -13.99 8.63
C ALA A 180 13.72 -12.80 8.67
N GLN A 181 14.40 -12.57 9.77
CA GLN A 181 15.26 -11.39 10.00
C GLN A 181 14.52 -10.04 9.97
N GLY A 182 13.23 -10.04 10.22
CA GLY A 182 12.43 -8.83 10.32
C GLY A 182 12.26 -8.36 11.77
N PHE A 183 11.13 -7.71 12.06
CA PHE A 183 10.85 -7.18 13.40
C PHE A 183 10.26 -8.25 14.31
N ASN A 184 10.91 -8.50 15.45
CA ASN A 184 10.41 -9.39 16.49
C ASN A 184 9.57 -8.68 17.57
N SER A 185 9.64 -7.35 17.63
CA SER A 185 8.89 -6.54 18.59
C SER A 185 8.48 -5.19 18.03
N GLY A 186 7.45 -4.60 18.61
CA GLY A 186 7.05 -3.25 18.27
C GLY A 186 8.15 -2.20 18.56
N LYS A 187 9.04 -2.44 19.53
CA LYS A 187 10.17 -1.55 19.79
C LYS A 187 11.13 -1.51 18.60
N GLN A 188 11.45 -2.65 17.99
CA GLN A 188 12.30 -2.70 16.81
C GLN A 188 11.68 -1.95 15.64
N PHE A 189 10.38 -2.13 15.39
CA PHE A 189 9.66 -1.39 14.36
C PHE A 189 9.72 0.13 14.59
N TYR A 190 9.39 0.57 15.80
CA TYR A 190 9.49 1.99 16.17
C TYR A 190 10.91 2.54 15.96
N THR A 191 11.93 1.84 16.44
CA THR A 191 13.34 2.27 16.33
C THR A 191 13.74 2.38 14.87
N TYR A 192 13.41 1.38 14.05
CA TYR A 192 13.75 1.40 12.64
C TYR A 192 13.08 2.56 11.89
N LEU A 193 11.78 2.78 12.11
CA LEU A 193 11.07 3.92 11.51
C LEU A 193 11.65 5.26 11.96
N LYS A 194 12.02 5.36 13.25
CA LYS A 194 12.61 6.59 13.79
C LYS A 194 13.98 6.87 13.18
N ASP A 195 14.84 5.87 13.10
CA ASP A 195 16.19 6.00 12.54
C ASP A 195 16.14 6.36 11.05
N SER A 196 15.25 5.72 10.27
CA SER A 196 15.00 6.07 8.87
C SER A 196 14.50 7.51 8.73
N PHE A 197 13.55 7.90 9.58
CA PHE A 197 13.01 9.25 9.57
C PHE A 197 14.10 10.29 9.91
N ASP A 198 14.87 10.08 10.96
CA ASP A 198 15.92 11.01 11.39
C ASP A 198 16.99 11.19 10.30
N THR A 199 17.41 10.11 9.65
CA THR A 199 18.36 10.16 8.55
C THR A 199 17.83 11.00 7.38
N LEU A 200 16.62 10.71 6.90
CA LEU A 200 16.04 11.46 5.79
C LEU A 200 15.70 12.91 6.14
N TYR A 201 15.36 13.17 7.41
CA TYR A 201 15.12 14.51 7.92
C TYR A 201 16.40 15.35 7.97
N GLU A 202 17.53 14.76 8.39
CA GLU A 202 18.85 15.41 8.39
C GLU A 202 19.38 15.66 6.95
N GLU A 203 19.14 14.73 6.02
CA GLU A 203 19.49 14.91 4.62
C GLU A 203 18.68 16.04 3.95
N GLY A 204 17.43 16.26 4.39
CA GLY A 204 16.53 17.27 3.86
C GLY A 204 16.04 17.01 2.45
N GLY A 205 14.81 17.44 2.15
CA GLY A 205 14.23 17.32 0.82
C GLY A 205 14.04 15.88 0.34
N ARG A 206 13.80 14.96 1.27
CA ARG A 206 13.56 13.53 1.00
C ARG A 206 12.12 13.14 1.26
N MET A 207 11.73 11.98 0.76
CA MET A 207 10.42 11.38 0.98
C MET A 207 10.58 10.09 1.80
N MET A 208 9.78 9.93 2.86
CA MET A 208 9.68 8.68 3.59
C MET A 208 8.32 8.03 3.34
N ASN A 209 8.34 6.75 3.01
CA ASN A 209 7.14 5.93 2.96
C ASN A 209 7.11 4.98 4.16
N VAL A 210 5.90 4.73 4.69
CA VAL A 210 5.66 3.72 5.72
C VAL A 210 4.58 2.77 5.22
N GLY A 211 4.95 1.55 4.89
CA GLY A 211 4.05 0.52 4.40
C GLY A 211 3.33 -0.20 5.54
N LEU A 212 2.00 -0.19 5.51
CA LEU A 212 1.18 -0.71 6.60
C LEU A 212 0.08 -1.64 6.11
N HIS A 213 -0.13 -2.75 6.83
CA HIS A 213 -1.18 -3.73 6.54
C HIS A 213 -2.09 -3.90 7.75
N CYS A 214 -3.39 -3.74 7.56
CA CYS A 214 -4.37 -3.81 8.65
C CYS A 214 -4.29 -5.11 9.47
N ARG A 215 -3.98 -6.24 8.81
CA ARG A 215 -3.82 -7.55 9.45
C ARG A 215 -2.52 -7.69 10.25
N ILE A 216 -1.53 -6.84 10.00
CA ILE A 216 -0.19 -6.90 10.61
C ILE A 216 -0.05 -5.83 11.68
N VAL A 217 0.15 -4.56 11.30
CA VAL A 217 0.33 -3.46 12.27
C VAL A 217 -0.95 -3.14 13.04
N GLY A 218 -2.12 -3.53 12.51
CA GLY A 218 -3.38 -3.40 13.22
C GLY A 218 -3.51 -4.27 14.49
N LYS A 219 -2.56 -5.19 14.77
CA LYS A 219 -2.47 -5.91 16.05
C LYS A 219 -2.09 -4.95 17.18
N PRO A 220 -2.65 -5.11 18.43
CA PRO A 220 -2.53 -4.10 19.48
C PRO A 220 -1.10 -3.65 19.80
N GLY A 221 -0.20 -4.60 20.01
CA GLY A 221 1.19 -4.29 20.38
C GLY A 221 1.96 -3.57 19.25
N ARG A 222 1.67 -3.91 17.99
CA ARG A 222 2.28 -3.28 16.81
C ARG A 222 1.69 -1.89 16.57
N ALA A 223 0.37 -1.73 16.69
CA ALA A 223 -0.29 -0.43 16.59
C ALA A 223 0.18 0.58 17.64
N ALA A 224 0.49 0.11 18.86
CA ALA A 224 1.06 0.95 19.90
C ALA A 224 2.45 1.52 19.49
N SER A 225 3.23 0.76 18.73
CA SER A 225 4.53 1.21 18.24
C SER A 225 4.40 2.24 17.12
N LEU A 226 3.45 2.02 16.21
CA LEU A 226 3.10 3.01 15.20
C LEU A 226 2.61 4.31 15.85
N ALA A 227 1.77 4.23 16.88
CA ALA A 227 1.30 5.42 17.60
C ALA A 227 2.46 6.24 18.19
N ARG A 228 3.46 5.59 18.78
CA ARG A 228 4.67 6.29 19.28
C ARG A 228 5.48 6.95 18.16
N PHE A 229 5.56 6.31 17.00
CA PHE A 229 6.22 6.90 15.84
C PHE A 229 5.47 8.15 15.33
N LEU A 230 4.15 8.06 15.21
CA LEU A 230 3.32 9.21 14.82
C LEU A 230 3.43 10.37 15.81
N GLU A 231 3.44 10.07 17.10
CA GLU A 231 3.68 11.06 18.16
C GLU A 231 5.05 11.72 17.99
N TYR A 232 6.11 10.93 17.76
CA TYR A 232 7.46 11.45 17.52
C TYR A 232 7.50 12.38 16.30
N VAL A 233 6.97 11.95 15.17
CA VAL A 233 6.94 12.74 13.93
C VAL A 233 6.15 14.04 14.12
N SER A 234 5.03 14.02 14.86
CA SER A 234 4.20 15.20 15.10
C SER A 234 4.90 16.30 15.87
N THR A 235 6.03 16.03 16.52
CA THR A 235 6.85 17.03 17.22
C THR A 235 7.88 17.74 16.34
N LYS A 236 8.04 17.30 15.09
CA LYS A 236 9.06 17.81 14.18
C LYS A 236 8.50 18.94 13.31
N PRO A 237 9.20 20.07 13.18
CA PRO A 237 8.83 21.13 12.23
C PRO A 237 9.15 20.73 10.78
N ASP A 238 8.62 21.48 9.84
CA ASP A 238 8.97 21.42 8.42
C ASP A 238 8.74 20.04 7.76
N ILE A 239 7.70 19.33 8.24
CA ILE A 239 7.27 18.05 7.67
C ILE A 239 5.97 18.24 6.92
N TRP A 240 5.93 17.73 5.71
CA TRP A 240 4.72 17.62 4.93
C TRP A 240 4.24 16.16 4.93
N VAL A 241 3.20 15.86 5.71
CA VAL A 241 2.49 14.59 5.61
C VAL A 241 1.45 14.72 4.49
N ALA A 242 1.49 13.85 3.51
CA ALA A 242 0.74 14.00 2.26
C ALA A 242 0.16 12.67 1.77
N ARG A 243 -0.93 12.76 1.01
CA ARG A 243 -1.37 11.66 0.13
C ARG A 243 -0.41 11.57 -1.04
N ARG A 244 -0.32 10.41 -1.68
CA ARG A 244 0.52 10.26 -2.87
C ARG A 244 0.03 11.09 -4.04
N SER A 245 -1.27 11.26 -4.17
CA SER A 245 -1.86 12.20 -5.16
C SER A 245 -1.44 13.65 -4.92
N ASP A 246 -1.27 14.08 -3.67
CA ASP A 246 -0.76 15.42 -3.36
C ASP A 246 0.71 15.55 -3.77
N ILE A 247 1.52 14.51 -3.50
CA ILE A 247 2.92 14.44 -3.97
C ILE A 247 2.99 14.44 -5.49
N ALA A 248 2.14 13.64 -6.16
CA ALA A 248 2.09 13.61 -7.62
C ALA A 248 1.77 14.99 -8.21
N ASN A 249 0.74 15.66 -7.71
CA ASN A 249 0.36 16.99 -8.14
C ASN A 249 1.50 18.01 -7.93
N HIS A 250 2.16 17.97 -6.78
CA HIS A 250 3.32 18.81 -6.51
C HIS A 250 4.44 18.56 -7.52
N TRP A 251 4.74 17.30 -7.81
CA TRP A 251 5.82 16.92 -8.72
C TRP A 251 5.53 17.36 -10.16
N HIS A 252 4.29 17.14 -10.62
CA HIS A 252 3.85 17.63 -11.94
C HIS A 252 3.92 19.15 -12.11
N LEU A 253 3.74 19.91 -11.02
CA LEU A 253 3.75 21.36 -11.07
C LEU A 253 5.16 21.97 -10.95
N HIS A 254 6.05 21.33 -10.20
CA HIS A 254 7.31 21.97 -9.77
C HIS A 254 8.59 21.28 -10.27
N HIS A 255 8.48 20.05 -10.78
CA HIS A 255 9.65 19.29 -11.25
C HIS A 255 9.57 19.05 -12.75
N GLN A 256 10.61 19.47 -13.47
CA GLN A 256 10.67 19.33 -14.92
C GLN A 256 10.73 17.85 -15.32
N ARG A 257 10.12 17.55 -16.46
CA ARG A 257 10.19 16.23 -17.12
C ARG A 257 11.45 16.25 -17.97
N GLU A 258 12.56 15.81 -17.38
CA GLU A 258 13.83 15.67 -18.08
C GLU A 258 13.91 14.34 -18.83
#